data_d649b456fab85602509e7498baaaf97b
#
_entry.id   d649b456fab85602509e7498baaaf97b
#
_cell.length_a   1.000
_cell.length_b   1.000
_cell.length_c   1.000
_cell.angle_alpha   90.00
_cell.angle_beta   90.00
_cell.angle_gamma   90.00
#
_symmetry.space_group_name_H-M   'P 1'
#
loop_
_entity.id
_entity.type
_entity.pdbx_description
1 polymer ?
#
loop_
_entity_poly.entity_id
_entity_poly.type
_entity_poly.pdbx_seq_one_letter_code
_entity_poly.pdbx_strand_id
1 'polypeptide(L)'
;MRRHFVLIALAACCATADAAPVGFDAQCGKQLWVTYRSFNKELERTGQFGAMGITNRCFFAANTINSGGAPYCEYPLIWKGFKQYDWSALDAQAGDLVKASPNARFMVMIDLNTPYWATHKFWLDSFTDVTHAACDPTWRARTKEWMLDFIAYAEKRWGDRIGCYILSGGGTSEWYEYDRGRTSRAKDRAWVAWCRKRGLDFGESVPAQPSLAKAAFENLVYDPATEADKIAYWQFHNSLPADALLEFAAAARKAVPKTKEIGAFFGYFLVSDSKHTSFGHLDYERVYASPDIDFFIAPGNYSDRPIGGGSGSQLVHGTALRHGKRFLHEIDFGPHDQKRWGKGQWKTLGDDLAGNTREAAFAMANNANYWWFDMWGGFYRDPKVRERIAALKKAQDRLVPAPSAAEILLVCDPQSIYHVNEKCPLERAFGQHLRNQLSKIGAPHDVYSFNDLPFLDLNRYKLVCLNSTLLITPERAKFLREKVCTGGRTVLWCYAPGVTDGQSLDAARVKTWAGVEFKTPGISVTPMSGWTSVYSYDYKLFNPWELTQIASRAGVHFYVKANKWNDEYMPVFANERFLAVHSKAGGEKTIRLPRKASCVTDLLTGEVVARDTDSFTTSFVTPDTRLFGLSD
;
A
#
# COMPACT_ATOMS: atom_id res chain seq x y z
N MET A 1 0.82 37.74 -29.78
CA MET A 1 1.92 36.90 -29.24
C MET A 1 1.38 35.48 -29.16
N ARG A 2 1.84 34.56 -29.97
CA ARG A 2 1.37 33.16 -29.99
C ARG A 2 2.04 32.44 -28.85
N ARG A 3 1.30 32.09 -27.79
CA ARG A 3 1.76 31.22 -26.72
C ARG A 3 1.74 29.77 -27.26
N HIS A 4 2.92 29.22 -27.46
CA HIS A 4 3.07 27.81 -27.77
C HIS A 4 2.90 27.05 -26.46
N PHE A 5 1.76 26.38 -26.30
CA PHE A 5 1.59 25.35 -25.27
C PHE A 5 2.40 24.13 -25.71
N VAL A 6 3.50 23.88 -25.03
CA VAL A 6 4.25 22.65 -25.18
C VAL A 6 3.53 21.59 -24.32
N LEU A 7 2.86 20.66 -25.00
CA LEU A 7 2.45 19.40 -24.36
C LEU A 7 3.71 18.78 -23.72
N ILE A 8 3.70 18.63 -22.40
CA ILE A 8 4.63 17.73 -21.75
C ILE A 8 4.11 16.30 -22.04
N ALA A 9 4.43 15.81 -23.23
CA ALA A 9 4.56 14.39 -23.39
C ALA A 9 5.66 13.98 -22.41
N LEU A 10 5.30 13.37 -21.28
CA LEU A 10 6.18 12.44 -20.64
C LEU A 10 6.50 11.42 -21.75
N ALA A 11 7.66 11.61 -22.38
CA ALA A 11 8.28 10.56 -23.13
C ALA A 11 8.51 9.46 -22.08
N ALA A 12 7.51 8.58 -21.92
CA ALA A 12 7.78 7.23 -21.53
C ALA A 12 8.89 6.82 -22.51
N CYS A 13 10.11 6.65 -22.04
CA CYS A 13 11.07 5.84 -22.73
C CYS A 13 10.37 4.50 -22.93
N CYS A 14 9.69 4.38 -24.07
CA CYS A 14 9.39 3.09 -24.66
C CYS A 14 10.74 2.50 -25.05
N ALA A 15 11.47 1.97 -24.07
CA ALA A 15 12.26 0.81 -24.31
C ALA A 15 11.22 -0.28 -24.64
N THR A 16 10.97 -0.49 -25.92
CA THR A 16 10.38 -1.70 -26.47
C THR A 16 11.39 -2.84 -26.25
N ALA A 17 11.53 -3.26 -25.00
CA ALA A 17 11.80 -4.64 -24.70
C ALA A 17 10.40 -5.25 -24.61
N ASP A 18 10.12 -6.26 -25.42
CA ASP A 18 9.10 -7.26 -25.15
C ASP A 18 9.42 -7.91 -23.80
N ALA A 19 9.15 -7.19 -22.73
CA ALA A 19 9.05 -7.77 -21.42
C ALA A 19 7.74 -8.58 -21.49
N ALA A 20 7.88 -9.88 -21.72
CA ALA A 20 6.85 -10.83 -21.35
C ALA A 20 6.27 -10.37 -20.01
N PRO A 21 4.94 -10.42 -19.80
CA PRO A 21 4.36 -10.10 -18.51
C PRO A 21 5.24 -10.82 -17.49
N VAL A 22 5.77 -10.05 -16.51
CA VAL A 22 6.59 -10.63 -15.44
C VAL A 22 5.61 -11.51 -14.69
N GLY A 23 5.47 -12.73 -15.21
CA GLY A 23 4.53 -13.70 -14.71
C GLY A 23 4.94 -14.01 -13.30
N PHE A 24 3.98 -14.39 -12.53
CA PHE A 24 4.02 -15.05 -11.26
C PHE A 24 5.27 -15.94 -11.02
N ASP A 25 5.81 -16.58 -12.07
CA ASP A 25 7.01 -17.43 -12.03
C ASP A 25 8.28 -16.70 -11.60
N ALA A 26 8.42 -15.40 -11.84
CA ALA A 26 9.57 -14.63 -11.38
C ALA A 26 9.62 -14.45 -9.87
N GLN A 27 8.48 -14.61 -9.17
CA GLN A 27 8.40 -14.54 -7.71
C GLN A 27 8.56 -15.90 -7.03
N CYS A 28 8.31 -17.01 -7.74
CA CYS A 28 8.31 -18.37 -7.19
C CYS A 28 9.67 -18.82 -6.64
N GLY A 29 10.77 -18.23 -7.08
CA GLY A 29 12.12 -18.58 -6.60
C GLY A 29 12.58 -17.81 -5.35
N LYS A 30 11.82 -16.80 -4.88
CA LYS A 30 12.22 -15.98 -3.73
C LYS A 30 11.56 -16.50 -2.46
N GLN A 31 12.36 -16.76 -1.42
CA GLN A 31 11.85 -17.20 -0.13
C GLN A 31 10.87 -16.19 0.46
N LEU A 32 9.66 -16.65 0.83
CA LEU A 32 8.68 -15.83 1.53
C LEU A 32 9.17 -15.55 2.95
N TRP A 33 9.14 -14.28 3.36
CA TRP A 33 9.58 -13.87 4.68
C TRP A 33 8.40 -13.72 5.63
N VAL A 34 8.46 -14.47 6.70
CA VAL A 34 7.66 -14.21 7.90
C VAL A 34 8.61 -13.68 8.95
N THR A 35 8.29 -12.53 9.54
CA THR A 35 9.24 -11.78 10.37
C THR A 35 8.59 -11.32 11.67
N TYR A 36 9.39 -11.12 12.70
CA TYR A 36 9.02 -10.43 13.93
C TYR A 36 9.81 -9.13 14.06
N ARG A 37 9.12 -8.07 14.47
CA ARG A 37 9.67 -6.72 14.67
C ARG A 37 9.15 -6.12 15.97
N SER A 38 9.99 -5.37 16.70
CA SER A 38 9.58 -4.50 17.79
C SER A 38 10.46 -3.25 17.85
N PHE A 39 9.93 -2.14 18.36
CA PHE A 39 10.74 -0.98 18.76
C PHE A 39 11.44 -1.23 20.09
N ASN A 40 10.84 -2.02 20.97
CA ASN A 40 11.37 -2.33 22.30
C ASN A 40 12.27 -3.57 22.30
N LYS A 41 13.04 -3.73 23.38
CA LYS A 41 13.87 -4.93 23.62
C LYS A 41 13.04 -6.16 24.02
N GLU A 42 12.12 -6.58 23.17
CA GLU A 42 11.27 -7.75 23.38
C GLU A 42 12.06 -9.06 23.15
N LEU A 43 13.14 -9.26 23.95
CA LEU A 43 14.06 -10.38 23.73
C LEU A 43 13.40 -11.74 24.03
N GLU A 44 12.52 -11.82 25.04
CA GLU A 44 11.74 -13.03 25.30
C GLU A 44 10.85 -13.39 24.11
N ARG A 45 10.11 -12.41 23.55
CA ARG A 45 9.28 -12.63 22.36
C ARG A 45 10.15 -13.01 21.16
N THR A 46 11.30 -12.33 20.99
CA THR A 46 12.29 -12.68 19.97
C THR A 46 12.68 -14.15 20.03
N GLY A 47 12.96 -14.67 21.21
CA GLY A 47 13.26 -16.10 21.44
C GLY A 47 12.08 -17.01 21.12
N GLN A 48 10.89 -16.66 21.57
CA GLN A 48 9.65 -17.43 21.32
C GLN A 48 9.31 -17.50 19.84
N PHE A 49 9.43 -16.37 19.11
CA PHE A 49 9.24 -16.38 17.65
C PHE A 49 10.30 -17.24 16.94
N GLY A 50 11.57 -17.21 17.41
CA GLY A 50 12.63 -18.10 16.93
C GLY A 50 12.29 -19.58 17.10
N ALA A 51 11.77 -19.96 18.26
CA ALA A 51 11.33 -21.33 18.55
C ALA A 51 10.18 -21.80 17.64
N MET A 52 9.34 -20.88 17.16
CA MET A 52 8.28 -21.16 16.18
C MET A 52 8.78 -21.27 14.73
N GLY A 53 10.10 -21.18 14.49
CA GLY A 53 10.68 -21.19 13.13
C GLY A 53 10.62 -19.84 12.40
N ILE A 54 10.18 -18.77 13.06
CA ILE A 54 10.23 -17.43 12.52
C ILE A 54 11.59 -16.84 12.91
N THR A 55 12.59 -17.00 12.05
CA THR A 55 13.98 -16.62 12.32
C THR A 55 14.33 -15.21 11.84
N ASN A 56 13.55 -14.63 10.93
CA ASN A 56 13.79 -13.26 10.49
C ASN A 56 13.44 -12.26 11.59
N ARG A 57 14.32 -11.28 11.79
CA ARG A 57 14.19 -10.21 12.77
C ARG A 57 14.36 -8.87 12.09
N CYS A 58 13.33 -8.04 12.15
CA CYS A 58 13.48 -6.66 11.75
C CYS A 58 13.82 -5.82 12.97
N PHE A 59 14.85 -5.01 12.86
CA PHE A 59 15.19 -4.03 13.86
C PHE A 59 15.51 -2.68 13.25
N PHE A 60 15.31 -1.64 14.03
CA PHE A 60 15.50 -0.26 13.61
C PHE A 60 16.59 0.39 14.45
N ALA A 61 17.69 0.75 13.80
CA ALA A 61 18.77 1.49 14.42
C ALA A 61 18.48 3.00 14.32
N ALA A 62 17.59 3.50 15.19
CA ALA A 62 17.01 4.82 15.08
C ALA A 62 17.94 5.95 15.53
N ASN A 63 17.90 7.07 14.81
CA ASN A 63 18.56 8.33 15.15
C ASN A 63 17.58 9.41 15.63
N THR A 64 16.26 9.18 15.51
CA THR A 64 15.20 10.13 15.87
C THR A 64 14.14 9.48 16.75
N ILE A 65 13.17 10.28 17.20
CA ILE A 65 11.98 9.78 17.89
C ILE A 65 10.83 9.64 16.90
N ASN A 66 9.93 8.69 17.14
CA ASN A 66 8.75 8.49 16.30
C ASN A 66 7.69 9.59 16.47
N SER A 67 6.64 9.60 15.63
CA SER A 67 5.56 10.58 15.67
C SER A 67 4.76 10.59 16.99
N GLY A 68 4.81 9.52 17.78
CA GLY A 68 4.21 9.43 19.11
C GLY A 68 5.11 9.94 20.24
N GLY A 69 6.28 10.51 19.92
CA GLY A 69 7.23 11.02 20.90
C GLY A 69 8.05 9.94 21.62
N ALA A 70 8.00 8.69 21.16
CA ALA A 70 8.81 7.59 21.68
C ALA A 70 10.01 7.29 20.75
N PRO A 71 11.15 6.85 21.29
CA PRO A 71 12.28 6.44 20.46
C PRO A 71 11.92 5.18 19.64
N TYR A 72 12.51 5.06 18.45
CA TYR A 72 12.33 3.87 17.59
C TYR A 72 13.05 2.64 18.12
N CYS A 73 13.98 2.77 19.04
CA CYS A 73 14.57 1.65 19.76
C CYS A 73 15.09 2.09 21.13
N GLU A 74 15.30 1.13 22.02
CA GLU A 74 15.81 1.35 23.38
C GLU A 74 17.34 1.36 23.44
N TYR A 75 18.01 1.31 22.31
CA TYR A 75 19.46 1.41 22.21
C TYR A 75 19.90 2.86 21.96
N PRO A 76 21.12 3.25 22.36
CA PRO A 76 21.63 4.58 22.11
C PRO A 76 21.66 4.93 20.61
N LEU A 77 21.57 6.23 20.31
CA LEU A 77 21.71 6.73 18.96
C LEU A 77 23.11 6.43 18.42
N ILE A 78 23.20 6.00 17.17
CA ILE A 78 24.45 5.64 16.51
C ILE A 78 25.15 6.88 15.93
N TRP A 79 24.43 7.73 15.23
CA TRP A 79 24.97 8.88 14.51
C TRP A 79 25.11 10.09 15.44
N LYS A 80 26.36 10.37 15.91
CA LYS A 80 26.69 11.40 16.92
C LYS A 80 27.18 12.71 16.31
N GLY A 81 27.65 12.71 15.07
CA GLY A 81 28.19 13.84 14.34
C GLY A 81 28.64 13.41 12.95
N PHE A 82 29.04 14.36 12.08
CA PHE A 82 29.56 14.01 10.76
C PHE A 82 30.79 13.11 10.88
N LYS A 83 30.70 11.89 10.29
CA LYS A 83 31.72 10.84 10.42
C LYS A 83 31.99 10.40 11.88
N GLN A 84 31.04 10.62 12.78
CA GLN A 84 31.16 10.22 14.19
C GLN A 84 30.03 9.27 14.55
N TYR A 85 30.36 8.00 14.76
CA TYR A 85 29.41 6.92 14.96
C TYR A 85 29.73 6.11 16.22
N ASP A 86 28.69 5.77 16.97
CA ASP A 86 28.77 4.83 18.07
C ASP A 86 28.25 3.44 17.62
N TRP A 87 29.13 2.70 16.99
CA TRP A 87 28.79 1.36 16.49
C TRP A 87 28.52 0.34 17.59
N SER A 88 28.94 0.60 18.84
CA SER A 88 28.66 -0.28 19.96
C SER A 88 27.15 -0.45 20.21
N ALA A 89 26.36 0.58 19.92
CA ALA A 89 24.91 0.53 19.99
C ALA A 89 24.30 -0.48 19.00
N LEU A 90 24.81 -0.53 17.77
CA LEU A 90 24.39 -1.51 16.77
C LEU A 90 24.82 -2.93 17.18
N ASP A 91 26.05 -3.09 17.65
CA ASP A 91 26.57 -4.39 18.10
C ASP A 91 25.79 -4.93 19.30
N ALA A 92 25.41 -4.06 20.24
CA ALA A 92 24.58 -4.43 21.38
C ALA A 92 23.18 -4.91 20.92
N GLN A 93 22.54 -4.15 20.02
CA GLN A 93 21.22 -4.48 19.49
C GLN A 93 21.24 -5.81 18.73
N ALA A 94 22.13 -5.97 17.77
CA ALA A 94 22.26 -7.20 17.00
C ALA A 94 22.67 -8.39 17.86
N GLY A 95 23.62 -8.17 18.80
CA GLY A 95 24.08 -9.19 19.74
C GLY A 95 23.00 -9.70 20.67
N ASP A 96 22.14 -8.82 21.19
CA ASP A 96 21.01 -9.21 22.04
C ASP A 96 19.98 -10.04 21.24
N LEU A 97 19.70 -9.68 19.98
CA LEU A 97 18.81 -10.46 19.11
C LEU A 97 19.37 -11.86 18.81
N VAL A 98 20.69 -11.98 18.61
CA VAL A 98 21.35 -13.30 18.42
C VAL A 98 21.32 -14.13 19.68
N LYS A 99 21.54 -13.55 20.85
CA LYS A 99 21.42 -14.27 22.14
C LYS A 99 20.00 -14.81 22.34
N ALA A 100 18.99 -13.99 22.03
CA ALA A 100 17.59 -14.39 22.17
C ALA A 100 17.15 -15.41 21.10
N SER A 101 17.70 -15.33 19.89
CA SER A 101 17.38 -16.22 18.76
C SER A 101 18.67 -16.52 17.97
N PRO A 102 19.42 -17.60 18.31
CA PRO A 102 20.73 -17.89 17.71
C PRO A 102 20.75 -17.99 16.18
N ASN A 103 19.62 -18.41 15.60
CA ASN A 103 19.45 -18.51 14.13
C ASN A 103 18.86 -17.24 13.51
N ALA A 104 18.84 -16.12 14.23
CA ALA A 104 18.27 -14.87 13.73
C ALA A 104 18.97 -14.40 12.45
N ARG A 105 18.16 -14.08 11.43
CA ARG A 105 18.53 -13.36 10.21
C ARG A 105 17.94 -11.97 10.29
N PHE A 106 18.66 -10.98 9.77
CA PHE A 106 18.34 -9.60 9.99
C PHE A 106 17.72 -8.93 8.76
N MET A 107 16.64 -8.18 8.99
CA MET A 107 16.10 -7.14 8.14
C MET A 107 16.43 -5.81 8.84
N VAL A 108 17.36 -5.03 8.29
CA VAL A 108 17.91 -3.87 8.99
C VAL A 108 17.28 -2.60 8.46
N MET A 109 16.52 -1.90 9.30
CA MET A 109 16.02 -0.56 8.98
C MET A 109 17.12 0.48 9.24
N ILE A 110 17.43 1.27 8.23
CA ILE A 110 18.36 2.39 8.35
C ILE A 110 17.57 3.68 8.49
N ASP A 111 17.76 4.38 9.60
CA ASP A 111 17.12 5.68 9.83
C ASP A 111 17.85 6.77 9.03
N LEU A 112 17.16 7.30 8.03
CA LEU A 112 17.63 8.38 7.16
C LEU A 112 17.10 9.76 7.59
N ASN A 113 16.43 9.83 8.72
CA ASN A 113 15.98 11.10 9.29
C ASN A 113 17.15 11.90 9.84
N THR A 114 16.96 13.22 9.88
CA THR A 114 17.94 14.13 10.48
C THR A 114 18.05 13.85 11.98
N PRO A 115 19.23 13.49 12.50
CA PRO A 115 19.39 13.29 13.94
C PRO A 115 19.26 14.61 14.69
N TYR A 116 18.82 14.56 15.95
CA TYR A 116 18.54 15.74 16.78
C TYR A 116 19.71 16.75 16.81
N TRP A 117 20.94 16.29 16.92
CA TRP A 117 22.12 17.17 16.92
C TRP A 117 22.29 17.96 15.61
N ALA A 118 21.74 17.46 14.48
CA ALA A 118 21.85 18.11 13.19
C ALA A 118 20.62 18.99 12.86
N THR A 119 19.47 18.82 13.50
CA THR A 119 18.26 19.64 13.26
C THR A 119 18.53 21.12 13.50
N HIS A 120 19.22 21.47 14.58
CA HIS A 120 19.60 22.84 14.88
C HIS A 120 20.56 23.45 13.85
N LYS A 121 21.40 22.65 13.25
CA LYS A 121 22.39 23.09 12.27
C LYS A 121 21.80 23.33 10.89
N PHE A 122 20.84 22.52 10.49
CA PHE A 122 20.20 22.60 9.16
C PHE A 122 18.87 23.35 9.18
N TRP A 123 18.29 23.65 10.35
CA TRP A 123 16.96 24.21 10.51
C TRP A 123 15.88 23.36 9.82
N LEU A 124 16.12 22.05 9.72
CA LEU A 124 15.28 21.08 9.03
C LEU A 124 14.97 19.91 9.95
N ASP A 125 13.72 19.52 9.98
CA ASP A 125 13.26 18.30 10.63
C ASP A 125 12.74 17.33 9.57
N SER A 126 13.57 16.36 9.18
CA SER A 126 13.20 15.36 8.18
C SER A 126 12.20 14.33 8.69
N PHE A 127 11.90 14.32 9.98
CA PHE A 127 10.83 13.47 10.53
C PHE A 127 9.44 13.96 10.15
N THR A 128 9.24 15.29 10.09
CA THR A 128 7.96 15.93 9.77
C THR A 128 7.97 16.69 8.45
N ASP A 129 9.14 17.05 7.94
CA ASP A 129 9.37 17.94 6.79
C ASP A 129 10.28 17.30 5.74
N VAL A 130 9.97 16.09 5.31
CA VAL A 130 10.84 15.36 4.37
C VAL A 130 11.00 16.08 3.03
N THR A 131 9.99 16.83 2.56
CA THR A 131 10.11 17.59 1.30
C THR A 131 11.06 18.77 1.43
N HIS A 132 11.16 19.40 2.59
CA HIS A 132 12.17 20.44 2.85
C HIS A 132 13.57 19.86 2.93
N ALA A 133 13.74 18.78 3.71
CA ALA A 133 15.02 18.08 3.82
C ALA A 133 15.51 17.59 2.45
N ALA A 134 14.62 17.02 1.64
CA ALA A 134 14.92 16.53 0.31
C ALA A 134 15.35 17.63 -0.68
N CYS A 135 15.02 18.89 -0.43
CA CYS A 135 15.49 20.02 -1.23
C CYS A 135 16.90 20.50 -0.83
N ASP A 136 17.44 20.07 0.32
CA ASP A 136 18.75 20.49 0.78
C ASP A 136 19.84 19.53 0.28
N PRO A 137 20.78 19.99 -0.59
CA PRO A 137 21.85 19.14 -1.10
C PRO A 137 22.82 18.70 0.00
N THR A 138 22.96 19.49 1.08
CA THR A 138 23.81 19.12 2.22
C THR A 138 23.18 17.96 2.99
N TRP A 139 21.87 18.02 3.26
CA TRP A 139 21.16 16.91 3.90
C TRP A 139 21.30 15.63 3.07
N ARG A 140 21.04 15.69 1.75
CA ARG A 140 21.19 14.54 0.84
C ARG A 140 22.60 13.95 0.89
N ALA A 141 23.63 14.79 0.82
CA ALA A 141 25.01 14.33 0.83
C ALA A 141 25.39 13.67 2.17
N ARG A 142 25.02 14.29 3.30
CA ARG A 142 25.38 13.80 4.64
C ARG A 142 24.58 12.57 5.06
N THR A 143 23.31 12.50 4.70
CA THR A 143 22.48 11.33 4.95
C THR A 143 22.94 10.14 4.10
N LYS A 144 23.31 10.37 2.85
CA LYS A 144 23.90 9.33 2.00
C LYS A 144 25.25 8.84 2.55
N GLU A 145 26.12 9.73 3.03
CA GLU A 145 27.38 9.37 3.68
C GLU A 145 27.13 8.49 4.92
N TRP A 146 26.22 8.90 5.81
CA TRP A 146 25.79 8.11 6.96
C TRP A 146 25.30 6.72 6.55
N MET A 147 24.39 6.64 5.59
CA MET A 147 23.83 5.37 5.10
C MET A 147 24.93 4.43 4.59
N LEU A 148 25.87 4.94 3.81
CA LEU A 148 26.97 4.14 3.24
C LEU A 148 27.96 3.67 4.30
N ASP A 149 28.29 4.51 5.26
CA ASP A 149 29.16 4.12 6.39
C ASP A 149 28.46 3.09 7.30
N PHE A 150 27.13 3.24 7.50
CA PHE A 150 26.33 2.24 8.22
C PHE A 150 26.35 0.89 7.52
N ILE A 151 26.07 0.87 6.21
CA ILE A 151 26.09 -0.37 5.42
C ILE A 151 27.47 -1.02 5.48
N ALA A 152 28.54 -0.25 5.28
CA ALA A 152 29.91 -0.77 5.32
C ALA A 152 30.26 -1.41 6.67
N TYR A 153 29.87 -0.79 7.78
CA TYR A 153 30.07 -1.36 9.11
C TYR A 153 29.21 -2.62 9.33
N ALA A 154 27.92 -2.53 9.02
CA ALA A 154 26.97 -3.63 9.19
C ALA A 154 27.36 -4.87 8.37
N GLU A 155 27.78 -4.69 7.11
CA GLU A 155 28.27 -5.78 6.25
C GLU A 155 29.54 -6.43 6.83
N LYS A 156 30.50 -5.63 7.27
CA LYS A 156 31.74 -6.15 7.87
C LYS A 156 31.46 -6.96 9.15
N ARG A 157 30.50 -6.54 9.97
CA ARG A 157 30.28 -7.09 11.32
C ARG A 157 29.22 -8.17 11.37
N TRP A 158 28.15 -8.01 10.59
CA TRP A 158 26.93 -8.80 10.67
C TRP A 158 26.45 -9.32 9.29
N GLY A 159 27.24 -9.11 8.24
CA GLY A 159 26.86 -9.38 6.85
C GLY A 159 26.30 -10.77 6.60
N ASP A 160 26.85 -11.80 7.22
CA ASP A 160 26.37 -13.18 7.07
C ASP A 160 24.93 -13.40 7.59
N ARG A 161 24.45 -12.50 8.46
CA ARG A 161 23.10 -12.56 9.03
C ARG A 161 22.13 -11.61 8.36
N ILE A 162 22.58 -10.58 7.66
CA ILE A 162 21.74 -9.57 7.03
C ILE A 162 21.18 -10.13 5.70
N GLY A 163 19.86 -10.16 5.58
CA GLY A 163 19.16 -10.52 4.35
C GLY A 163 18.72 -9.31 3.52
N CYS A 164 18.42 -8.21 4.17
CA CYS A 164 18.00 -6.99 3.48
C CYS A 164 18.21 -5.73 4.32
N TYR A 165 18.18 -4.58 3.62
CA TYR A 165 18.13 -3.25 4.21
C TYR A 165 16.80 -2.56 3.85
N ILE A 166 16.25 -1.80 4.80
CA ILE A 166 15.04 -1.01 4.61
C ILE A 166 15.41 0.47 4.79
N LEU A 167 15.23 1.24 3.73
CA LEU A 167 15.55 2.67 3.71
C LEU A 167 14.36 3.45 4.28
N SER A 168 14.53 4.00 5.49
CA SER A 168 13.47 4.60 6.27
C SER A 168 13.72 6.09 6.51
N GLY A 169 12.75 6.93 6.17
CA GLY A 169 12.86 8.38 6.33
C GLY A 169 11.49 9.06 6.38
N GLY A 170 11.47 10.36 6.61
CA GLY A 170 10.23 11.13 6.70
C GLY A 170 9.41 10.84 7.95
N GLY A 171 8.18 11.29 7.96
CA GLY A 171 7.25 11.06 9.06
C GLY A 171 7.01 9.57 9.30
N THR A 172 6.96 9.17 10.55
CA THR A 172 6.89 7.76 11.00
C THR A 172 8.00 6.84 10.45
N SER A 173 9.03 7.40 9.82
CA SER A 173 10.08 6.70 9.06
C SER A 173 9.55 5.91 7.84
N GLU A 174 8.42 6.35 7.32
CA GLU A 174 7.69 5.75 6.19
C GLU A 174 7.56 6.71 5.00
N TRP A 175 8.46 7.70 4.89
CA TRP A 175 8.54 8.73 3.85
C TRP A 175 7.34 9.68 3.80
N TYR A 176 6.52 9.75 4.85
CA TYR A 176 5.42 10.67 4.95
C TYR A 176 5.87 12.12 5.09
N GLU A 177 5.13 13.01 4.41
CA GLU A 177 5.19 14.45 4.60
C GLU A 177 4.06 14.93 5.50
N TYR A 178 4.40 15.60 6.58
CA TYR A 178 3.41 16.19 7.49
C TYR A 178 3.25 17.69 7.31
N ASP A 179 4.27 18.35 6.75
CA ASP A 179 4.20 19.79 6.49
C ASP A 179 3.52 20.08 5.16
N ARG A 180 2.30 20.57 5.26
CA ARG A 180 1.38 20.76 4.14
C ARG A 180 1.66 22.03 3.33
N GLY A 181 2.90 22.30 2.95
CA GLY A 181 3.17 23.37 2.02
C GLY A 181 3.84 24.60 2.62
N ARG A 182 4.52 24.47 3.76
CA ARG A 182 5.50 25.48 4.13
C ARG A 182 6.52 25.61 3.01
N THR A 183 6.96 26.81 2.77
CA THR A 183 8.03 27.09 1.84
C THR A 183 9.34 27.35 2.56
N SER A 184 10.44 27.13 1.87
CA SER A 184 11.78 27.52 2.28
C SER A 184 12.55 27.97 1.06
N ARG A 185 13.62 28.75 1.28
CA ARG A 185 14.50 29.15 0.18
C ARG A 185 15.08 27.96 -0.61
N ALA A 186 15.29 26.82 0.05
CA ALA A 186 15.75 25.61 -0.61
C ALA A 186 14.63 25.00 -1.48
N LYS A 187 13.41 24.95 -0.98
CA LYS A 187 12.25 24.43 -1.72
C LYS A 187 11.88 25.31 -2.90
N ASP A 188 11.93 26.65 -2.76
CA ASP A 188 11.69 27.57 -3.87
C ASP A 188 12.74 27.43 -4.98
N ARG A 189 14.03 27.32 -4.62
CA ARG A 189 15.09 27.05 -5.61
C ARG A 189 14.90 25.71 -6.33
N ALA A 190 14.52 24.68 -5.58
CA ALA A 190 14.23 23.37 -6.15
C ALA A 190 13.02 23.40 -7.08
N TRP A 191 11.98 24.16 -6.73
CA TRP A 191 10.79 24.40 -7.55
C TRP A 191 11.17 25.05 -8.89
N VAL A 192 11.90 26.16 -8.87
CA VAL A 192 12.36 26.83 -10.08
C VAL A 192 13.18 25.90 -10.97
N ALA A 193 14.10 25.13 -10.37
CA ALA A 193 14.90 24.16 -11.12
C ALA A 193 14.03 23.04 -11.74
N TRP A 194 13.05 22.55 -10.98
CA TRP A 194 12.12 21.52 -11.43
C TRP A 194 11.22 22.02 -12.57
N CYS A 195 10.69 23.23 -12.48
CA CYS A 195 9.91 23.89 -13.54
C CYS A 195 10.75 24.09 -14.79
N ARG A 196 11.94 24.67 -14.66
CA ARG A 196 12.86 24.91 -15.79
C ARG A 196 13.22 23.64 -16.55
N LYS A 197 13.49 22.54 -15.83
CA LYS A 197 13.76 21.22 -16.45
C LYS A 197 12.61 20.72 -17.31
N ARG A 198 11.39 21.20 -17.07
CA ARG A 198 10.15 20.82 -17.78
C ARG A 198 9.64 21.88 -18.76
N GLY A 199 10.39 22.96 -18.97
CA GLY A 199 9.96 24.05 -19.83
C GLY A 199 8.78 24.85 -19.26
N LEU A 200 8.59 24.83 -17.94
CA LEU A 200 7.54 25.54 -17.22
C LEU A 200 8.09 26.81 -16.60
N ASP A 201 7.24 27.83 -16.53
CA ASP A 201 7.53 29.08 -15.81
C ASP A 201 6.32 29.46 -14.95
N PHE A 202 6.42 29.18 -13.66
CA PHE A 202 5.40 29.51 -12.67
C PHE A 202 5.93 30.46 -11.57
N GLY A 203 6.99 31.23 -11.91
CA GLY A 203 7.62 32.19 -11.00
C GLY A 203 8.70 31.58 -10.09
N GLU A 204 9.16 32.40 -9.14
CA GLU A 204 10.37 32.12 -8.35
C GLU A 204 10.10 31.38 -7.03
N SER A 205 8.84 31.14 -6.67
CA SER A 205 8.44 30.47 -5.44
C SER A 205 7.31 29.49 -5.67
N VAL A 206 7.18 28.52 -4.76
CA VAL A 206 6.03 27.60 -4.75
C VAL A 206 4.73 28.36 -4.57
N PRO A 207 3.58 27.84 -5.07
CA PRO A 207 2.27 28.46 -4.86
C PRO A 207 1.94 28.61 -3.37
N ALA A 208 1.35 29.73 -3.00
CA ALA A 208 0.97 30.00 -1.63
C ALA A 208 -0.07 28.99 -1.11
N GLN A 209 0.10 28.50 0.12
CA GLN A 209 -0.79 27.49 0.71
C GLN A 209 -2.29 27.87 0.67
N PRO A 210 -2.72 29.15 0.92
CA PRO A 210 -4.13 29.51 0.77
C PRO A 210 -4.67 29.34 -0.66
N SER A 211 -3.83 29.44 -1.69
CA SER A 211 -4.24 29.22 -3.08
C SER A 211 -4.40 27.73 -3.39
N LEU A 212 -3.54 26.88 -2.84
CA LEU A 212 -3.61 25.41 -2.97
C LEU A 212 -4.88 24.80 -2.37
N ALA A 213 -5.49 25.50 -1.42
CA ALA A 213 -6.73 25.09 -0.77
C ALA A 213 -8.00 25.44 -1.55
N LYS A 214 -7.88 26.05 -2.73
CA LYS A 214 -8.98 26.49 -3.61
C LYS A 214 -8.81 25.92 -4.99
N ALA A 215 -9.92 25.48 -5.59
CA ALA A 215 -9.95 24.94 -6.95
C ALA A 215 -11.18 25.43 -7.71
N ALA A 216 -11.06 25.57 -9.02
CA ALA A 216 -12.10 26.16 -9.89
C ALA A 216 -13.38 25.30 -9.93
N PHE A 217 -13.26 23.98 -10.01
CA PHE A 217 -14.43 23.11 -10.15
C PHE A 217 -14.87 22.59 -8.78
N GLU A 218 -16.08 22.96 -8.36
CA GLU A 218 -16.71 22.59 -7.08
C GLU A 218 -15.81 22.88 -5.85
N ASN A 219 -14.84 23.76 -5.99
CA ASN A 219 -13.75 24.00 -5.05
C ASN A 219 -12.97 22.71 -4.68
N LEU A 220 -12.92 21.73 -5.57
CA LEU A 220 -12.29 20.42 -5.37
C LEU A 220 -11.26 20.08 -6.43
N VAL A 221 -11.52 20.39 -7.71
CA VAL A 221 -10.65 20.02 -8.83
C VAL A 221 -10.09 21.26 -9.51
N TYR A 222 -8.77 21.30 -9.69
CA TYR A 222 -8.06 22.39 -10.37
C TYR A 222 -8.34 22.39 -11.86
N ASP A 223 -8.50 23.58 -12.42
CA ASP A 223 -8.58 23.78 -13.87
C ASP A 223 -7.17 23.85 -14.49
N PRO A 224 -6.79 22.90 -15.34
CA PRO A 224 -5.50 22.95 -16.01
C PRO A 224 -5.25 24.22 -16.82
N ALA A 225 -6.30 24.89 -17.31
CA ALA A 225 -6.18 26.12 -18.10
C ALA A 225 -5.75 27.33 -17.24
N THR A 226 -6.15 27.38 -15.97
CA THR A 226 -5.96 28.56 -15.11
C THR A 226 -5.20 28.29 -13.81
N GLU A 227 -5.05 27.00 -13.42
CA GLU A 227 -4.45 26.55 -12.17
C GLU A 227 -3.35 25.49 -12.39
N ALA A 228 -2.67 25.54 -13.55
CA ALA A 228 -1.62 24.60 -13.91
C ALA A 228 -0.43 24.61 -12.95
N ASP A 229 -0.14 25.75 -12.33
CA ASP A 229 0.89 25.91 -11.30
C ASP A 229 0.62 25.06 -10.07
N LYS A 230 -0.64 24.93 -9.63
CA LYS A 230 -1.05 24.13 -8.47
C LYS A 230 -0.92 22.63 -8.76
N ILE A 231 -1.33 22.20 -9.95
CA ILE A 231 -1.19 20.81 -10.41
C ILE A 231 0.30 20.45 -10.48
N ALA A 232 1.12 21.31 -11.08
CA ALA A 232 2.56 21.12 -11.19
C ALA A 232 3.23 21.12 -9.80
N TYR A 233 2.73 21.93 -8.86
CA TYR A 233 3.24 21.94 -7.48
C TYR A 233 3.03 20.59 -6.79
N TRP A 234 1.86 19.98 -6.91
CA TRP A 234 1.65 18.65 -6.28
C TRP A 234 2.48 17.56 -6.93
N GLN A 235 2.74 17.65 -8.25
CA GLN A 235 3.70 16.76 -8.92
C GLN A 235 5.11 16.96 -8.38
N PHE A 236 5.56 18.21 -8.25
CA PHE A 236 6.85 18.57 -7.66
C PHE A 236 6.96 18.07 -6.21
N HIS A 237 5.98 18.40 -5.37
CA HIS A 237 5.93 18.04 -3.96
C HIS A 237 6.09 16.52 -3.75
N ASN A 238 5.32 15.72 -4.48
CA ASN A 238 5.38 14.26 -4.38
C ASN A 238 6.65 13.67 -5.02
N SER A 239 7.29 14.38 -5.94
CA SER A 239 8.56 13.92 -6.51
C SER A 239 9.73 14.04 -5.52
N LEU A 240 9.66 14.91 -4.52
CA LEU A 240 10.78 15.17 -3.61
C LEU A 240 11.14 13.96 -2.73
N PRO A 241 10.22 13.33 -1.98
CA PRO A 241 10.54 12.12 -1.22
C PRO A 241 10.86 10.95 -2.14
N ALA A 242 10.21 10.83 -3.30
CA ALA A 242 10.52 9.82 -4.29
C ALA A 242 11.95 9.96 -4.84
N ASP A 243 12.39 11.17 -5.21
CA ASP A 243 13.75 11.43 -5.70
C ASP A 243 14.80 11.13 -4.62
N ALA A 244 14.53 11.50 -3.36
CA ALA A 244 15.44 11.20 -2.26
C ALA A 244 15.58 9.68 -2.04
N LEU A 245 14.46 8.96 -1.98
CA LEU A 245 14.46 7.51 -1.84
C LEU A 245 15.18 6.82 -3.00
N LEU A 246 14.94 7.22 -4.23
CA LEU A 246 15.59 6.65 -5.42
C LEU A 246 17.09 6.93 -5.44
N GLU A 247 17.53 8.12 -5.04
CA GLU A 247 18.96 8.45 -4.91
C GLU A 247 19.65 7.57 -3.87
N PHE A 248 19.04 7.40 -2.70
CA PHE A 248 19.58 6.57 -1.63
C PHE A 248 19.56 5.09 -2.02
N ALA A 249 18.50 4.61 -2.64
CA ALA A 249 18.41 3.22 -3.12
C ALA A 249 19.50 2.91 -4.15
N ALA A 250 19.73 3.79 -5.12
CA ALA A 250 20.78 3.62 -6.12
C ALA A 250 22.18 3.61 -5.50
N ALA A 251 22.41 4.43 -4.46
CA ALA A 251 23.68 4.44 -3.72
C ALA A 251 23.84 3.15 -2.87
N ALA A 252 22.79 2.74 -2.15
CA ALA A 252 22.78 1.53 -1.35
C ALA A 252 22.98 0.28 -2.21
N ARG A 253 22.34 0.18 -3.40
CA ARG A 253 22.48 -0.95 -4.32
C ARG A 253 23.92 -1.19 -4.76
N LYS A 254 24.71 -0.14 -4.88
CA LYS A 254 26.15 -0.23 -5.22
C LYS A 254 27.00 -0.73 -4.05
N ALA A 255 26.55 -0.48 -2.82
CA ALA A 255 27.29 -0.83 -1.59
C ALA A 255 26.87 -2.19 -1.02
N VAL A 256 25.65 -2.65 -1.29
CA VAL A 256 25.09 -3.90 -0.78
C VAL A 256 25.37 -5.06 -1.74
N PRO A 257 25.76 -6.26 -1.27
CA PRO A 257 25.87 -7.44 -2.12
C PRO A 257 24.58 -7.72 -2.89
N LYS A 258 24.70 -8.16 -4.15
CA LYS A 258 23.53 -8.46 -5.02
C LYS A 258 22.59 -9.54 -4.47
N THR A 259 23.06 -10.36 -3.55
CA THR A 259 22.25 -11.39 -2.87
C THR A 259 21.34 -10.85 -1.80
N LYS A 260 21.47 -9.56 -1.44
CA LYS A 260 20.67 -8.89 -0.41
C LYS A 260 19.67 -7.94 -1.04
N GLU A 261 18.54 -7.78 -0.37
CA GLU A 261 17.44 -6.97 -0.89
C GLU A 261 17.41 -5.59 -0.24
N ILE A 262 16.84 -4.62 -0.95
CA ILE A 262 16.58 -3.26 -0.49
C ILE A 262 15.08 -3.03 -0.52
N GLY A 263 14.52 -2.54 0.58
CA GLY A 263 13.11 -2.21 0.70
C GLY A 263 12.84 -0.82 1.22
N ALA A 264 11.60 -0.39 1.12
CA ALA A 264 11.11 0.87 1.66
C ALA A 264 9.61 0.81 1.97
N PHE A 265 9.19 1.69 2.86
CA PHE A 265 7.77 2.05 3.03
C PHE A 265 7.46 3.17 2.04
N PHE A 266 6.64 2.90 1.02
CA PHE A 266 6.30 3.94 0.03
C PHE A 266 5.06 3.56 -0.78
N GLY A 267 4.25 4.55 -1.20
CA GLY A 267 3.15 4.35 -2.12
C GLY A 267 1.79 4.09 -1.46
N TYR A 268 1.53 4.68 -0.31
CA TYR A 268 0.30 4.52 0.48
C TYR A 268 -0.88 5.29 -0.14
N PHE A 269 -1.33 4.84 -1.30
CA PHE A 269 -2.49 5.45 -1.96
C PHE A 269 -3.81 5.09 -1.29
N LEU A 270 -3.91 3.90 -0.68
CA LEU A 270 -5.13 3.39 -0.04
C LEU A 270 -5.16 3.67 1.48
N VAL A 271 -4.49 4.74 1.90
CA VAL A 271 -4.39 5.13 3.31
C VAL A 271 -5.69 5.72 3.85
N SER A 272 -5.91 5.59 5.18
CA SER A 272 -7.20 5.90 5.78
C SER A 272 -7.45 7.38 6.10
N ASP A 273 -6.42 8.13 6.47
CA ASP A 273 -6.62 9.43 7.13
C ASP A 273 -5.82 10.56 6.50
N SER A 274 -5.21 10.32 5.36
CA SER A 274 -4.26 11.25 4.77
C SER A 274 -4.82 12.00 3.60
N LYS A 275 -4.24 13.14 3.36
CA LYS A 275 -4.46 13.94 2.18
C LYS A 275 -3.47 13.53 1.12
N HIS A 276 -3.95 12.81 0.13
CA HIS A 276 -3.12 12.20 -0.92
C HIS A 276 -2.20 13.20 -1.60
N THR A 277 -2.70 14.41 -1.92
CA THR A 277 -1.92 15.44 -2.60
C THR A 277 -0.71 15.90 -1.79
N SER A 278 -0.85 16.07 -0.47
CA SER A 278 0.20 16.64 0.38
C SER A 278 1.07 15.60 1.08
N PHE A 279 0.77 14.33 0.94
CA PHE A 279 1.34 13.25 1.74
C PHE A 279 2.70 12.72 1.24
N GLY A 280 3.06 13.06 -0.01
CA GLY A 280 4.38 12.73 -0.58
C GLY A 280 4.49 11.37 -1.27
N HIS A 281 3.40 10.61 -1.41
CA HIS A 281 3.43 9.22 -1.90
C HIS A 281 2.81 9.01 -3.29
N LEU A 282 2.34 10.05 -3.98
CA LEU A 282 1.66 9.86 -5.29
C LEU A 282 2.59 9.44 -6.42
N ASP A 283 3.91 9.65 -6.29
CA ASP A 283 4.89 9.26 -7.33
C ASP A 283 5.37 7.80 -7.17
N TYR A 284 4.51 6.94 -6.60
CA TYR A 284 4.87 5.55 -6.31
C TYR A 284 5.10 4.69 -7.55
N GLU A 285 4.42 4.96 -8.67
CA GLU A 285 4.62 4.19 -9.90
C GLU A 285 6.07 4.26 -10.38
N ARG A 286 6.69 5.45 -10.32
CA ARG A 286 8.10 5.64 -10.65
C ARG A 286 9.03 4.95 -9.65
N VAL A 287 8.69 4.99 -8.37
CA VAL A 287 9.46 4.32 -7.33
C VAL A 287 9.37 2.80 -7.46
N TYR A 288 8.19 2.25 -7.76
CA TYR A 288 8.02 0.81 -7.99
C TYR A 288 8.74 0.31 -9.24
N ALA A 289 8.90 1.14 -10.25
CA ALA A 289 9.66 0.81 -11.45
C ALA A 289 11.19 0.80 -11.24
N SER A 290 11.70 1.28 -10.10
CA SER A 290 13.15 1.35 -9.85
C SER A 290 13.79 -0.05 -9.79
N PRO A 291 14.91 -0.30 -10.47
CA PRO A 291 15.65 -1.56 -10.37
C PRO A 291 16.40 -1.70 -9.03
N ASP A 292 16.56 -0.61 -8.27
CA ASP A 292 17.38 -0.56 -7.06
C ASP A 292 16.61 -0.91 -5.78
N ILE A 293 15.27 -1.06 -5.86
CA ILE A 293 14.42 -1.44 -4.75
C ILE A 293 13.75 -2.78 -5.07
N ASP A 294 13.78 -3.73 -4.14
CA ASP A 294 13.28 -5.09 -4.34
C ASP A 294 11.89 -5.32 -3.75
N PHE A 295 11.53 -4.60 -2.68
CA PHE A 295 10.25 -4.78 -1.99
C PHE A 295 9.72 -3.52 -1.34
N PHE A 296 8.40 -3.49 -1.15
CA PHE A 296 7.69 -2.41 -0.47
C PHE A 296 6.88 -2.93 0.71
N ILE A 297 6.70 -2.09 1.72
CA ILE A 297 6.08 -2.43 2.98
C ILE A 297 4.91 -1.48 3.24
N ALA A 298 3.81 -2.00 3.74
CA ALA A 298 2.75 -1.18 4.33
C ALA A 298 1.94 -1.96 5.36
N PRO A 299 1.37 -1.24 6.34
CA PRO A 299 0.38 -1.80 7.23
C PRO A 299 -0.95 -2.06 6.53
N GLY A 300 -1.80 -2.80 7.20
CA GLY A 300 -3.21 -2.89 6.85
C GLY A 300 -3.94 -1.56 7.06
N ASN A 301 -5.15 -1.43 6.52
CA ASN A 301 -5.91 -0.21 6.64
C ASN A 301 -6.55 -0.08 8.03
N TYR A 302 -6.15 0.94 8.78
CA TYR A 302 -6.59 1.16 10.16
C TYR A 302 -8.12 1.32 10.31
N SER A 303 -8.79 1.92 9.35
CA SER A 303 -10.24 2.13 9.41
C SER A 303 -11.07 0.87 9.14
N ASP A 304 -10.46 -0.18 8.57
CA ASP A 304 -11.13 -1.45 8.21
C ASP A 304 -10.58 -2.68 8.96
N ARG A 305 -9.78 -2.46 10.00
CA ARG A 305 -9.21 -3.51 10.88
C ARG A 305 -10.15 -4.07 11.94
N PRO A 306 -11.24 -3.40 12.38
CA PRO A 306 -12.20 -4.05 13.28
C PRO A 306 -12.65 -5.40 12.72
N ILE A 307 -13.05 -6.30 13.61
CA ILE A 307 -13.59 -7.61 13.22
C ILE A 307 -14.81 -7.43 12.30
N GLY A 308 -14.83 -8.16 11.20
CA GLY A 308 -15.78 -8.01 10.10
C GLY A 308 -15.30 -7.11 8.96
N GLY A 309 -14.22 -6.35 9.15
CA GLY A 309 -13.55 -5.62 8.07
C GLY A 309 -12.52 -6.47 7.34
N GLY A 310 -12.14 -6.05 6.14
CA GLY A 310 -11.15 -6.76 5.32
C GLY A 310 -9.71 -6.35 5.57
N SER A 311 -9.47 -5.24 6.30
CA SER A 311 -8.16 -4.62 6.47
C SER A 311 -7.47 -4.32 5.12
N GLY A 312 -6.84 -5.30 4.47
CA GLY A 312 -6.12 -5.14 3.20
C GLY A 312 -4.82 -4.33 3.36
N SER A 313 -4.27 -3.82 2.26
CA SER A 313 -3.04 -3.02 2.28
C SER A 313 -3.31 -1.54 2.02
N GLN A 314 -2.44 -0.68 2.53
CA GLN A 314 -2.41 0.73 2.15
C GLN A 314 -1.69 0.98 0.81
N LEU A 315 -0.91 0.01 0.32
CA LEU A 315 -0.25 0.06 -0.99
C LEU A 315 -1.20 -0.28 -2.13
N VAL A 316 -0.88 0.22 -3.32
CA VAL A 316 -1.34 -0.35 -4.59
C VAL A 316 -0.48 -1.58 -4.90
N HIS A 317 -0.70 -2.65 -4.14
CA HIS A 317 0.18 -3.82 -4.10
C HIS A 317 0.28 -4.56 -5.43
N GLY A 318 -0.81 -4.62 -6.21
CA GLY A 318 -0.78 -5.22 -7.55
C GLY A 318 0.20 -4.52 -8.48
N THR A 319 0.30 -3.17 -8.43
CA THR A 319 1.30 -2.41 -9.18
C THR A 319 2.72 -2.78 -8.78
N ALA A 320 2.99 -2.90 -7.47
CA ALA A 320 4.30 -3.33 -7.01
C ALA A 320 4.65 -4.74 -7.52
N LEU A 321 3.71 -5.69 -7.40
CA LEU A 321 3.87 -7.07 -7.88
C LEU A 321 4.11 -7.12 -9.40
N ARG A 322 3.38 -6.32 -10.20
CA ARG A 322 3.56 -6.23 -11.66
C ARG A 322 4.98 -5.76 -12.04
N HIS A 323 5.57 -4.88 -11.25
CA HIS A 323 6.96 -4.47 -11.43
C HIS A 323 7.99 -5.48 -10.90
N GLY A 324 7.56 -6.69 -10.56
CA GLY A 324 8.44 -7.75 -10.02
C GLY A 324 8.93 -7.45 -8.60
N LYS A 325 8.26 -6.52 -7.88
CA LYS A 325 8.60 -6.19 -6.50
C LYS A 325 7.88 -7.13 -5.54
N ARG A 326 8.51 -7.42 -4.41
CA ARG A 326 7.81 -8.09 -3.33
C ARG A 326 6.99 -7.09 -2.53
N PHE A 327 5.90 -7.57 -1.97
CA PHE A 327 5.09 -6.83 -1.01
C PHE A 327 5.23 -7.48 0.37
N LEU A 328 5.41 -6.66 1.40
CA LEU A 328 5.45 -7.09 2.78
C LEU A 328 4.34 -6.41 3.57
N HIS A 329 3.39 -7.21 4.04
CA HIS A 329 2.26 -6.74 4.82
C HIS A 329 2.65 -6.61 6.29
N GLU A 330 2.42 -5.45 6.89
CA GLU A 330 2.68 -5.20 8.30
C GLU A 330 1.44 -5.49 9.14
N ILE A 331 1.58 -6.38 10.13
CA ILE A 331 0.55 -6.73 11.11
C ILE A 331 0.92 -6.04 12.42
N ASP A 332 0.39 -4.83 12.61
CA ASP A 332 0.72 -3.91 13.71
C ASP A 332 -0.46 -3.60 14.63
N PHE A 333 -1.48 -4.46 14.65
CA PHE A 333 -2.69 -4.23 15.43
C PHE A 333 -2.50 -4.64 16.90
N GLY A 334 -2.89 -3.75 17.83
CA GLY A 334 -2.79 -4.00 19.25
C GLY A 334 -3.74 -5.13 19.71
N PRO A 335 -3.24 -6.14 20.45
CA PRO A 335 -4.05 -7.23 20.94
C PRO A 335 -5.02 -6.79 22.04
N HIS A 336 -5.97 -7.65 22.38
CA HIS A 336 -7.07 -7.39 23.30
C HIS A 336 -6.62 -7.00 24.72
N ASP A 337 -5.47 -7.46 25.16
CA ASP A 337 -4.91 -7.20 26.49
C ASP A 337 -4.09 -5.90 26.58
N GLN A 338 -3.92 -5.17 25.46
CA GLN A 338 -3.21 -3.90 25.41
C GLN A 338 -4.15 -2.71 25.56
N LYS A 339 -4.11 -2.04 26.72
CA LYS A 339 -4.97 -0.89 27.03
C LYS A 339 -4.58 0.41 26.27
N ARG A 340 -3.43 0.46 25.63
CA ARG A 340 -2.81 1.68 25.10
C ARG A 340 -3.46 2.23 23.81
N TRP A 341 -4.23 1.41 23.07
CA TRP A 341 -4.63 1.73 21.69
C TRP A 341 -6.07 2.21 21.49
N GLY A 342 -6.88 2.35 22.51
CA GLY A 342 -8.18 3.03 22.43
C GLY A 342 -9.20 2.41 21.46
N LYS A 343 -9.94 3.25 20.75
CA LYS A 343 -11.04 2.85 19.85
C LYS A 343 -10.52 2.06 18.64
N GLY A 344 -11.12 0.90 18.35
CA GLY A 344 -10.82 0.08 17.17
C GLY A 344 -9.94 -1.15 17.44
N GLN A 345 -9.42 -1.27 18.64
CA GLN A 345 -8.64 -2.41 19.10
C GLN A 345 -9.48 -3.70 19.11
N TRP A 346 -8.84 -4.85 18.91
CA TRP A 346 -9.47 -6.14 19.17
C TRP A 346 -9.74 -6.27 20.66
N LYS A 347 -10.90 -6.81 21.02
CA LYS A 347 -11.44 -6.72 22.38
C LYS A 347 -11.34 -8.02 23.15
N THR A 348 -11.22 -9.14 22.44
CA THR A 348 -11.21 -10.50 23.02
C THR A 348 -10.10 -11.32 22.41
N LEU A 349 -9.71 -12.40 23.07
CA LEU A 349 -8.80 -13.39 22.51
C LEU A 349 -9.32 -13.95 21.17
N GLY A 350 -10.63 -14.15 21.04
CA GLY A 350 -11.24 -14.56 19.77
C GLY A 350 -10.98 -13.56 18.65
N ASP A 351 -11.08 -12.25 18.96
CA ASP A 351 -10.77 -11.19 17.99
C ASP A 351 -9.28 -11.26 17.58
N ASP A 352 -8.36 -11.46 18.52
CA ASP A 352 -6.94 -11.60 18.21
C ASP A 352 -6.67 -12.80 17.29
N LEU A 353 -7.27 -13.94 17.59
CA LEU A 353 -7.08 -15.15 16.78
C LEU A 353 -7.65 -14.98 15.36
N ALA A 354 -8.88 -14.47 15.26
CA ALA A 354 -9.53 -14.24 13.97
C ALA A 354 -8.85 -13.11 13.16
N GLY A 355 -8.52 -12.01 13.83
CA GLY A 355 -7.88 -10.85 13.20
C GLY A 355 -6.47 -11.14 12.70
N ASN A 356 -5.61 -11.74 13.54
CA ASN A 356 -4.26 -12.15 13.11
C ASN A 356 -4.31 -13.14 11.94
N THR A 357 -5.27 -14.08 11.96
CA THR A 357 -5.47 -15.03 10.87
C THR A 357 -5.88 -14.30 9.58
N ARG A 358 -6.77 -13.30 9.66
CA ARG A 358 -7.22 -12.50 8.53
C ARG A 358 -6.07 -11.70 7.89
N GLU A 359 -5.24 -11.04 8.70
CA GLU A 359 -4.10 -10.28 8.20
C GLU A 359 -3.10 -11.20 7.47
N ALA A 360 -2.77 -12.35 8.06
CA ALA A 360 -1.92 -13.34 7.39
C ALA A 360 -2.57 -13.90 6.11
N ALA A 361 -3.89 -14.13 6.12
CA ALA A 361 -4.64 -14.62 4.97
C ALA A 361 -4.61 -13.64 3.79
N PHE A 362 -4.72 -12.33 4.05
CA PHE A 362 -4.54 -11.31 3.01
C PHE A 362 -3.17 -11.42 2.34
N ALA A 363 -2.10 -11.54 3.13
CA ALA A 363 -0.77 -11.71 2.58
C ALA A 363 -0.62 -13.02 1.79
N MET A 364 -1.12 -14.13 2.32
CA MET A 364 -1.09 -15.45 1.68
C MET A 364 -1.80 -15.45 0.32
N ALA A 365 -3.00 -14.87 0.24
CA ALA A 365 -3.77 -14.80 -1.00
C ALA A 365 -3.07 -13.97 -2.08
N ASN A 366 -2.28 -12.97 -1.69
CA ASN A 366 -1.53 -12.09 -2.58
C ASN A 366 -0.08 -12.54 -2.81
N ASN A 367 0.30 -13.76 -2.41
CA ASN A 367 1.67 -14.28 -2.49
C ASN A 367 2.70 -13.33 -1.84
N ALA A 368 2.32 -12.67 -0.76
CA ALA A 368 3.08 -11.62 -0.10
C ALA A 368 3.81 -12.14 1.13
N ASN A 369 4.83 -11.39 1.53
CA ASN A 369 5.50 -11.55 2.81
C ASN A 369 4.70 -10.81 3.88
N TYR A 370 4.96 -11.10 5.16
CA TYR A 370 4.38 -10.34 6.26
C TYR A 370 5.23 -10.41 7.52
N TRP A 371 5.03 -9.44 8.40
CA TRP A 371 5.63 -9.45 9.71
C TRP A 371 4.62 -9.13 10.82
N TRP A 372 4.93 -9.69 11.99
CA TRP A 372 4.28 -9.40 13.24
C TRP A 372 5.01 -8.22 13.89
N PHE A 373 4.34 -7.07 13.98
CA PHE A 373 4.94 -5.88 14.55
C PHE A 373 4.42 -5.61 15.95
N ASP A 374 5.25 -5.92 16.93
CA ASP A 374 5.07 -5.56 18.35
C ASP A 374 5.56 -4.12 18.55
N MET A 375 4.72 -3.14 18.19
CA MET A 375 5.14 -1.75 18.06
C MET A 375 5.72 -1.18 19.35
N TRP A 376 5.03 -1.43 20.47
CA TRP A 376 5.38 -0.82 21.76
C TRP A 376 5.79 -1.84 22.84
N GLY A 377 5.98 -3.05 22.47
CA GLY A 377 6.25 -4.16 23.38
C GLY A 377 4.99 -4.73 24.01
N GLY A 378 5.07 -6.01 24.34
CA GLY A 378 4.02 -6.73 25.03
C GLY A 378 2.90 -7.27 24.16
N PHE A 379 2.97 -7.12 22.84
CA PHE A 379 2.08 -7.83 21.93
C PHE A 379 2.42 -9.32 21.95
N TYR A 380 1.48 -10.16 21.55
CA TYR A 380 1.69 -11.61 21.43
C TYR A 380 2.11 -12.30 22.75
N ARG A 381 1.72 -11.77 23.92
CA ARG A 381 1.99 -12.39 25.23
C ARG A 381 1.12 -13.62 25.47
N ASP A 382 -0.10 -13.64 24.93
CA ASP A 382 -1.01 -14.76 25.08
C ASP A 382 -0.46 -16.02 24.36
N PRO A 383 -0.32 -17.17 25.05
CA PRO A 383 0.17 -18.40 24.43
C PRO A 383 -0.67 -18.86 23.23
N LYS A 384 -2.01 -18.70 23.30
CA LYS A 384 -2.91 -19.12 22.22
C LYS A 384 -2.72 -18.27 20.97
N VAL A 385 -2.39 -16.97 21.10
CA VAL A 385 -2.02 -16.13 19.97
C VAL A 385 -0.72 -16.63 19.35
N ARG A 386 0.29 -16.97 20.13
CA ARG A 386 1.55 -17.54 19.61
C ARG A 386 1.36 -18.91 18.95
N GLU A 387 0.53 -19.78 19.53
CA GLU A 387 0.14 -21.05 18.90
C GLU A 387 -0.51 -20.83 17.53
N ARG A 388 -1.41 -19.85 17.42
CA ARG A 388 -2.02 -19.46 16.16
C ARG A 388 -0.99 -18.93 15.17
N ILE A 389 -0.06 -18.07 15.59
CA ILE A 389 1.04 -17.57 14.75
C ILE A 389 1.92 -18.73 14.25
N ALA A 390 2.23 -19.71 15.11
CA ALA A 390 2.99 -20.89 14.70
C ALA A 390 2.23 -21.74 13.66
N ALA A 391 0.91 -21.89 13.83
CA ALA A 391 0.07 -22.59 12.85
C ALA A 391 0.02 -21.83 11.50
N LEU A 392 -0.09 -20.51 11.53
CA LEU A 392 -0.06 -19.66 10.34
C LEU A 392 1.29 -19.75 9.61
N LYS A 393 2.40 -19.78 10.35
CA LYS A 393 3.73 -20.01 9.74
C LYS A 393 3.80 -21.35 9.03
N LYS A 394 3.30 -22.43 9.67
CA LYS A 394 3.24 -23.77 9.04
C LYS A 394 2.33 -23.79 7.80
N ALA A 395 1.19 -23.08 7.85
CA ALA A 395 0.32 -22.92 6.69
C ALA A 395 1.04 -22.19 5.55
N GLN A 396 1.70 -21.07 5.84
CA GLN A 396 2.49 -20.31 4.86
C GLN A 396 3.59 -21.16 4.19
N ASP A 397 4.29 -22.00 4.95
CA ASP A 397 5.37 -22.85 4.42
C ASP A 397 4.89 -23.92 3.43
N ARG A 398 3.59 -24.24 3.45
CA ARG A 398 2.98 -25.25 2.55
C ARG A 398 2.34 -24.62 1.33
N LEU A 399 2.14 -23.31 1.31
CA LEU A 399 1.50 -22.63 0.20
C LEU A 399 2.42 -22.58 -1.01
N VAL A 400 1.83 -22.94 -2.14
CA VAL A 400 2.41 -22.69 -3.45
C VAL A 400 1.78 -21.42 -3.99
N PRO A 401 2.60 -20.43 -4.38
CA PRO A 401 2.09 -19.24 -5.01
C PRO A 401 1.17 -19.55 -6.19
N ALA A 402 0.10 -18.77 -6.35
CA ALA A 402 -0.90 -18.97 -7.40
C ALA A 402 -1.45 -17.61 -7.91
N PRO A 403 -1.94 -17.53 -9.16
CA PRO A 403 -2.59 -16.34 -9.69
C PRO A 403 -3.80 -15.93 -8.85
N SER A 404 -4.10 -14.63 -8.83
CA SER A 404 -5.31 -14.12 -8.17
C SER A 404 -6.57 -14.73 -8.78
N ALA A 405 -7.59 -15.01 -7.96
CA ALA A 405 -8.91 -15.46 -8.40
C ALA A 405 -9.93 -14.32 -8.53
N ALA A 406 -9.50 -13.07 -8.45
CA ALA A 406 -10.39 -11.92 -8.47
C ALA A 406 -11.01 -11.67 -9.86
N GLU A 407 -12.29 -11.36 -9.89
CA GLU A 407 -13.04 -10.91 -11.07
C GLU A 407 -13.44 -9.43 -10.96
N ILE A 408 -13.01 -8.76 -9.88
CA ILE A 408 -13.20 -7.34 -9.61
C ILE A 408 -11.85 -6.66 -9.64
N LEU A 409 -11.76 -5.52 -10.33
CA LEU A 409 -10.57 -4.69 -10.38
C LEU A 409 -10.87 -3.31 -9.79
N LEU A 410 -10.14 -2.92 -8.77
CA LEU A 410 -10.10 -1.54 -8.27
C LEU A 410 -8.89 -0.82 -8.86
N VAL A 411 -9.13 0.32 -9.50
CA VAL A 411 -8.10 1.10 -10.19
C VAL A 411 -7.80 2.36 -9.41
N CYS A 412 -6.55 2.55 -9.03
CA CYS A 412 -6.01 3.76 -8.42
C CYS A 412 -5.43 4.68 -9.51
N ASP A 413 -5.76 5.96 -9.48
CA ASP A 413 -5.28 6.91 -10.50
C ASP A 413 -4.55 8.11 -9.87
N PRO A 414 -3.24 7.99 -9.58
CA PRO A 414 -2.47 9.06 -8.98
C PRO A 414 -2.40 10.31 -9.85
N GLN A 415 -2.49 10.18 -11.19
CA GLN A 415 -2.45 11.33 -12.09
C GLN A 415 -3.69 12.21 -11.95
N SER A 416 -4.86 11.61 -11.72
CA SER A 416 -6.08 12.35 -11.41
C SER A 416 -6.00 13.08 -10.08
N ILE A 417 -5.31 12.51 -9.09
CA ILE A 417 -5.21 13.11 -7.75
C ILE A 417 -4.36 14.38 -7.74
N TYR A 418 -3.39 14.55 -8.64
CA TYR A 418 -2.67 15.82 -8.79
C TYR A 418 -3.58 17.00 -9.16
N HIS A 419 -4.77 16.74 -9.70
CA HIS A 419 -5.77 17.76 -10.03
C HIS A 419 -6.70 18.10 -8.86
N VAL A 420 -6.55 17.46 -7.69
CA VAL A 420 -7.43 17.66 -6.53
C VAL A 420 -6.76 18.56 -5.51
N ASN A 421 -7.54 19.49 -4.91
CA ASN A 421 -6.98 20.35 -3.88
C ASN A 421 -6.75 19.61 -2.55
N GLU A 422 -5.87 20.13 -1.69
CA GLU A 422 -5.49 19.51 -0.42
C GLU A 422 -6.63 19.38 0.60
N LYS A 423 -7.74 20.08 0.42
CA LYS A 423 -8.91 20.06 1.31
C LYS A 423 -10.07 19.25 0.75
N CYS A 424 -9.84 18.53 -0.35
CA CYS A 424 -10.88 17.74 -0.99
C CYS A 424 -11.42 16.67 -0.04
N PRO A 425 -12.71 16.68 0.31
CA PRO A 425 -13.31 15.67 1.18
C PRO A 425 -13.43 14.29 0.48
N LEU A 426 -13.23 14.25 -0.85
CA LEU A 426 -13.34 13.05 -1.68
C LEU A 426 -12.08 12.18 -1.64
N GLU A 427 -10.99 12.63 -1.00
CA GLU A 427 -9.77 11.81 -0.88
C GLU A 427 -10.06 10.44 -0.25
N ARG A 428 -10.98 10.39 0.74
CA ARG A 428 -11.45 9.11 1.29
C ARG A 428 -12.17 8.25 0.25
N ALA A 429 -12.93 8.88 -0.65
CA ALA A 429 -13.60 8.16 -1.75
C ALA A 429 -12.56 7.53 -2.68
N PHE A 430 -11.53 8.28 -3.02
CA PHE A 430 -10.54 7.87 -4.01
C PHE A 430 -9.58 6.80 -3.48
N GLY A 431 -9.17 6.89 -2.20
CA GLY A 431 -8.21 5.98 -1.62
C GLY A 431 -8.84 4.74 -1.00
N GLN A 432 -9.71 4.89 0.00
CA GLN A 432 -10.05 3.76 0.86
C GLN A 432 -11.51 3.32 0.86
N HIS A 433 -12.48 4.23 0.65
CA HIS A 433 -13.90 3.87 0.87
C HIS A 433 -14.30 2.66 0.04
N LEU A 434 -14.16 2.76 -1.28
CA LEU A 434 -14.61 1.70 -2.18
C LEU A 434 -13.86 0.39 -1.92
N ARG A 435 -12.56 0.43 -1.66
CA ARG A 435 -11.77 -0.74 -1.29
C ARG A 435 -12.32 -1.42 -0.01
N ASN A 436 -12.62 -0.63 1.04
CA ASN A 436 -13.17 -1.16 2.29
C ASN A 436 -14.56 -1.76 2.12
N GLN A 437 -15.36 -1.22 1.22
CA GLN A 437 -16.68 -1.80 0.94
C GLN A 437 -16.58 -3.06 0.08
N LEU A 438 -15.71 -3.06 -0.95
CA LEU A 438 -15.46 -4.23 -1.80
C LEU A 438 -14.91 -5.42 -1.01
N SER A 439 -14.07 -5.18 0.00
CA SER A 439 -13.51 -6.26 0.82
C SER A 439 -14.57 -7.10 1.54
N LYS A 440 -15.81 -6.59 1.70
CA LYS A 440 -16.90 -7.18 2.51
C LYS A 440 -17.94 -7.94 1.71
N ILE A 441 -17.86 -7.97 0.39
CA ILE A 441 -18.95 -8.49 -0.44
C ILE A 441 -18.90 -10.01 -0.70
N GLY A 442 -17.95 -10.74 -0.11
CA GLY A 442 -17.84 -12.19 -0.30
C GLY A 442 -17.14 -12.63 -1.59
N ALA A 443 -16.46 -11.69 -2.25
CA ALA A 443 -15.66 -11.92 -3.46
C ALA A 443 -14.33 -11.17 -3.35
N PRO A 444 -13.19 -11.73 -3.82
CA PRO A 444 -11.91 -11.04 -3.84
C PRO A 444 -11.86 -9.95 -4.91
N HIS A 445 -10.97 -8.98 -4.74
CA HIS A 445 -10.68 -7.94 -5.71
C HIS A 445 -9.20 -7.68 -5.82
N ASP A 446 -8.73 -7.35 -7.03
CA ASP A 446 -7.39 -6.88 -7.30
C ASP A 446 -7.32 -5.36 -7.26
N VAL A 447 -6.12 -4.82 -6.99
CA VAL A 447 -5.87 -3.37 -6.95
C VAL A 447 -4.66 -3.06 -7.79
N TYR A 448 -4.82 -2.18 -8.80
CA TYR A 448 -3.76 -1.75 -9.69
C TYR A 448 -3.86 -0.25 -9.98
N SER A 449 -2.77 0.34 -10.45
CA SER A 449 -2.78 1.70 -11.00
C SER A 449 -3.42 1.75 -12.39
N PHE A 450 -3.93 2.93 -12.74
CA PHE A 450 -4.48 3.16 -14.08
C PHE A 450 -3.48 2.85 -15.19
N ASN A 451 -2.21 3.20 -14.99
CA ASN A 451 -1.16 2.97 -15.98
C ASN A 451 -0.74 1.49 -16.11
N ASP A 452 -1.23 0.62 -15.24
CA ASP A 452 -1.02 -0.84 -15.36
C ASP A 452 -2.02 -1.52 -16.30
N LEU A 453 -3.18 -0.90 -16.52
CA LEU A 453 -4.27 -1.50 -17.30
C LEU A 453 -3.85 -2.09 -18.66
N PRO A 454 -2.94 -1.45 -19.44
CA PRO A 454 -2.47 -2.01 -20.70
C PRO A 454 -1.71 -3.34 -20.58
N PHE A 455 -1.23 -3.67 -19.39
CA PHE A 455 -0.41 -4.85 -19.13
C PHE A 455 -1.17 -5.98 -18.42
N LEU A 456 -2.46 -5.76 -18.12
CA LEU A 456 -3.31 -6.75 -17.44
C LEU A 456 -4.16 -7.52 -18.43
N ASP A 457 -4.45 -8.80 -18.12
CA ASP A 457 -5.54 -9.50 -18.79
C ASP A 457 -6.88 -8.99 -18.25
N LEU A 458 -7.42 -7.99 -18.94
CA LEU A 458 -8.69 -7.36 -18.56
C LEU A 458 -9.90 -8.27 -18.76
N ASN A 459 -9.79 -9.39 -19.51
CA ASN A 459 -10.92 -10.27 -19.79
C ASN A 459 -11.38 -11.04 -18.55
N ARG A 460 -10.50 -11.21 -17.57
CA ARG A 460 -10.86 -11.84 -16.30
C ARG A 460 -11.76 -10.97 -15.41
N TYR A 461 -11.76 -9.63 -15.59
CA TYR A 461 -12.52 -8.72 -14.75
C TYR A 461 -13.89 -8.43 -15.33
N LYS A 462 -14.93 -8.77 -14.58
CA LYS A 462 -16.34 -8.52 -14.88
C LYS A 462 -16.80 -7.15 -14.38
N LEU A 463 -16.20 -6.68 -13.27
CA LEU A 463 -16.42 -5.36 -12.68
C LEU A 463 -15.09 -4.62 -12.56
N VAL A 464 -15.02 -3.44 -13.18
CA VAL A 464 -13.86 -2.54 -13.08
C VAL A 464 -14.30 -1.25 -12.39
N CYS A 465 -13.65 -0.90 -11.28
CA CYS A 465 -13.97 0.28 -10.47
C CYS A 465 -12.95 1.38 -10.72
N LEU A 466 -13.36 2.43 -11.41
CA LEU A 466 -12.57 3.62 -11.78
C LEU A 466 -13.02 4.82 -10.91
N ASN A 467 -12.92 4.67 -9.59
CA ASN A 467 -13.50 5.61 -8.63
C ASN A 467 -12.74 6.94 -8.49
N SER A 468 -11.51 7.03 -8.98
CA SER A 468 -10.67 8.24 -8.87
C SER A 468 -10.28 8.84 -10.22
N THR A 469 -10.85 8.38 -11.34
CA THR A 469 -10.44 8.74 -12.70
C THR A 469 -11.09 10.06 -13.14
N LEU A 470 -10.57 11.19 -12.66
CA LEU A 470 -10.99 12.55 -13.02
C LEU A 470 -10.36 13.01 -14.33
N LEU A 471 -9.12 12.61 -14.58
CA LEU A 471 -8.34 12.95 -15.78
C LEU A 471 -8.50 11.85 -16.82
N ILE A 472 -9.17 12.18 -17.93
CA ILE A 472 -9.26 11.31 -19.11
C ILE A 472 -8.79 12.07 -20.34
N THR A 473 -7.47 11.96 -20.63
CA THR A 473 -6.88 12.53 -21.85
C THR A 473 -7.40 11.82 -23.10
N PRO A 474 -7.20 12.36 -24.32
CA PRO A 474 -7.59 11.68 -25.55
C PRO A 474 -7.04 10.24 -25.68
N GLU A 475 -5.79 10.01 -25.26
CA GLU A 475 -5.13 8.70 -25.27
C GLU A 475 -5.80 7.75 -24.28
N ARG A 476 -6.06 8.21 -23.05
CA ARG A 476 -6.78 7.45 -22.03
C ARG A 476 -8.21 7.13 -22.49
N ALA A 477 -8.88 8.10 -23.12
CA ALA A 477 -10.23 7.91 -23.66
C ALA A 477 -10.27 6.83 -24.74
N LYS A 478 -9.30 6.83 -25.66
CA LYS A 478 -9.15 5.78 -26.66
C LYS A 478 -8.97 4.41 -26.01
N PHE A 479 -8.01 4.30 -25.10
CA PHE A 479 -7.73 3.05 -24.38
C PHE A 479 -8.95 2.54 -23.60
N LEU A 480 -9.64 3.42 -22.86
CA LEU A 480 -10.83 3.04 -22.08
C LEU A 480 -11.92 2.48 -22.99
N ARG A 481 -12.22 3.12 -24.14
CA ARG A 481 -13.24 2.65 -25.09
C ARG A 481 -12.86 1.32 -25.71
N GLU A 482 -11.60 1.12 -26.08
CA GLU A 482 -11.16 -0.08 -26.79
C GLU A 482 -10.93 -1.30 -25.88
N LYS A 483 -10.52 -1.08 -24.62
CA LYS A 483 -10.03 -2.14 -23.75
C LYS A 483 -10.81 -2.33 -22.45
N VAL A 484 -11.39 -1.26 -21.90
CA VAL A 484 -12.07 -1.31 -20.59
C VAL A 484 -13.59 -1.27 -20.75
N CYS A 485 -14.11 -0.28 -21.45
CA CYS A 485 -15.55 -0.04 -21.67
C CYS A 485 -16.08 -0.87 -22.84
N THR A 486 -15.92 -2.19 -22.78
CA THR A 486 -16.27 -3.12 -23.87
C THR A 486 -16.45 -4.53 -23.32
N GLY A 487 -16.88 -5.48 -24.16
CA GLY A 487 -16.95 -6.91 -23.83
C GLY A 487 -18.00 -7.28 -22.76
N GLY A 488 -19.07 -6.53 -22.65
CA GLY A 488 -20.13 -6.78 -21.65
C GLY A 488 -19.75 -6.38 -20.22
N ARG A 489 -18.60 -5.78 -20.02
CA ARG A 489 -18.06 -5.43 -18.69
C ARG A 489 -18.90 -4.35 -18.01
N THR A 490 -18.97 -4.44 -16.68
CA THR A 490 -19.52 -3.36 -15.85
C THR A 490 -18.37 -2.46 -15.37
N VAL A 491 -18.52 -1.15 -15.56
CA VAL A 491 -17.53 -0.15 -15.12
C VAL A 491 -18.20 0.81 -14.13
N LEU A 492 -17.61 0.92 -12.94
CA LEU A 492 -18.10 1.77 -11.86
C LEU A 492 -17.29 3.07 -11.80
N TRP A 493 -18.01 4.18 -11.71
CA TRP A 493 -17.47 5.54 -11.66
C TRP A 493 -17.96 6.27 -10.41
N CYS A 494 -17.12 7.14 -9.87
CA CYS A 494 -17.48 8.04 -8.78
C CYS A 494 -17.27 9.50 -9.16
N TYR A 495 -18.12 10.36 -8.62
CA TYR A 495 -18.02 11.82 -8.64
C TYR A 495 -18.04 12.41 -10.06
N ALA A 496 -16.86 12.67 -10.65
CA ALA A 496 -16.76 13.41 -11.93
C ALA A 496 -15.78 12.74 -12.92
N PRO A 497 -16.08 11.51 -13.42
CA PRO A 497 -15.19 10.82 -14.35
C PRO A 497 -14.95 11.65 -15.61
N GLY A 498 -13.66 11.89 -15.92
CA GLY A 498 -13.25 12.61 -17.13
C GLY A 498 -13.61 14.09 -17.14
N VAL A 499 -13.90 14.71 -16.00
CA VAL A 499 -14.19 16.15 -15.91
C VAL A 499 -13.07 17.00 -16.49
N THR A 500 -11.84 16.49 -16.48
CA THR A 500 -10.71 17.12 -17.17
C THR A 500 -10.10 16.18 -18.20
N ASP A 501 -9.68 16.78 -19.33
CA ASP A 501 -8.87 16.12 -20.37
C ASP A 501 -7.37 16.44 -20.24
N GLY A 502 -6.99 17.17 -19.18
CA GLY A 502 -5.64 17.68 -18.94
C GLY A 502 -5.38 19.07 -19.50
N GLN A 503 -6.34 19.65 -20.22
CA GLN A 503 -6.25 21.01 -20.77
C GLN A 503 -7.33 21.95 -20.23
N SER A 504 -8.50 21.42 -19.92
CA SER A 504 -9.66 22.20 -19.45
C SER A 504 -10.58 21.36 -18.58
N LEU A 505 -11.49 22.03 -17.86
CA LEU A 505 -12.59 21.42 -17.14
C LEU A 505 -13.89 21.53 -17.95
N ASP A 506 -14.67 20.44 -17.98
CA ASP A 506 -16.01 20.43 -18.55
C ASP A 506 -16.87 19.33 -17.88
N ALA A 507 -17.88 19.73 -17.11
CA ALA A 507 -18.80 18.81 -16.45
C ALA A 507 -19.62 17.97 -17.46
N ALA A 508 -19.84 18.43 -18.68
CA ALA A 508 -20.55 17.68 -19.70
C ALA A 508 -19.83 16.39 -20.12
N ARG A 509 -18.51 16.33 -19.96
CA ARG A 509 -17.72 15.12 -20.24
C ARG A 509 -18.09 13.95 -19.35
N VAL A 510 -18.60 14.20 -18.13
CA VAL A 510 -19.06 13.15 -17.20
C VAL A 510 -20.09 12.24 -17.86
N LYS A 511 -21.04 12.80 -18.64
CA LYS A 511 -22.06 12.04 -19.34
C LYS A 511 -21.50 11.00 -20.31
N THR A 512 -20.37 11.28 -20.92
CA THR A 512 -19.71 10.37 -21.87
C THR A 512 -19.34 9.04 -21.20
N TRP A 513 -18.94 9.07 -19.93
CA TRP A 513 -18.47 7.91 -19.16
C TRP A 513 -19.55 7.37 -18.24
N ALA A 514 -20.26 8.24 -17.55
CA ALA A 514 -21.32 7.89 -16.61
C ALA A 514 -22.61 7.44 -17.29
N GLY A 515 -22.86 7.91 -18.52
CA GLY A 515 -24.14 7.71 -19.22
C GLY A 515 -25.27 8.63 -18.75
N VAL A 516 -25.01 9.42 -17.71
CA VAL A 516 -25.94 10.40 -17.11
C VAL A 516 -25.21 11.70 -16.80
N GLU A 517 -25.96 12.77 -16.55
CA GLU A 517 -25.39 14.09 -16.24
C GLU A 517 -24.65 14.10 -14.90
N PHE A 518 -23.66 14.99 -14.77
CA PHE A 518 -22.98 15.26 -13.52
C PHE A 518 -23.99 15.62 -12.42
N LYS A 519 -23.79 15.11 -11.19
CA LYS A 519 -24.71 15.26 -10.05
C LYS A 519 -26.07 14.56 -10.19
N THR A 520 -26.24 13.65 -11.14
CA THR A 520 -27.44 12.81 -11.14
C THR A 520 -27.57 12.09 -9.78
N PRO A 521 -28.73 12.23 -9.08
CA PRO A 521 -28.91 11.64 -7.75
C PRO A 521 -28.93 10.10 -7.76
N GLY A 522 -28.48 9.51 -6.65
CA GLY A 522 -28.53 8.05 -6.46
C GLY A 522 -27.43 7.28 -7.19
N ILE A 523 -27.67 6.00 -7.40
CA ILE A 523 -26.83 5.13 -8.21
C ILE A 523 -27.53 4.92 -9.55
N SER A 524 -26.89 5.36 -10.63
CA SER A 524 -27.36 5.15 -12.00
C SER A 524 -26.71 3.91 -12.59
N VAL A 525 -27.49 3.08 -13.26
CA VAL A 525 -27.02 1.92 -14.03
C VAL A 525 -27.48 2.10 -15.46
N THR A 526 -26.55 2.42 -16.35
CA THR A 526 -26.84 2.81 -17.73
C THR A 526 -26.23 1.79 -18.69
N PRO A 527 -27.04 1.10 -19.51
CA PRO A 527 -26.53 0.30 -20.63
C PRO A 527 -25.85 1.22 -21.64
N MET A 528 -24.62 0.88 -21.99
CA MET A 528 -23.80 1.56 -22.98
C MET A 528 -23.58 0.65 -24.19
N SER A 529 -22.85 1.13 -25.21
CA SER A 529 -22.52 0.30 -26.38
C SER A 529 -21.51 -0.78 -26.01
N GLY A 530 -21.97 -2.00 -25.71
CA GLY A 530 -21.13 -3.17 -25.41
C GLY A 530 -20.60 -3.24 -23.98
N TRP A 531 -21.09 -2.40 -23.04
CA TRP A 531 -20.75 -2.43 -21.62
C TRP A 531 -21.83 -1.76 -20.77
N THR A 532 -21.70 -1.81 -19.46
CA THR A 532 -22.63 -1.17 -18.51
C THR A 532 -21.89 -0.15 -17.65
N SER A 533 -22.38 1.08 -17.60
CA SER A 533 -21.91 2.12 -16.70
C SER A 533 -22.70 2.06 -15.38
N VAL A 534 -21.99 2.10 -14.26
CA VAL A 534 -22.55 2.32 -12.93
C VAL A 534 -21.93 3.59 -12.38
N TYR A 535 -22.76 4.55 -12.00
CA TYR A 535 -22.28 5.86 -11.57
C TYR A 535 -22.98 6.33 -10.31
N SER A 536 -22.24 6.95 -9.41
CA SER A 536 -22.78 7.79 -8.35
C SER A 536 -21.92 9.02 -8.13
N TYR A 537 -22.57 10.19 -8.02
CA TYR A 537 -21.94 11.41 -7.55
C TYR A 537 -21.52 11.29 -6.08
N ASP A 538 -22.35 10.70 -5.23
CA ASP A 538 -22.07 10.44 -3.83
C ASP A 538 -21.48 9.03 -3.64
N TYR A 539 -20.18 8.97 -3.41
CA TYR A 539 -19.47 7.71 -3.19
C TYR A 539 -19.98 6.89 -2.01
N LYS A 540 -20.62 7.52 -1.01
CA LYS A 540 -21.14 6.85 0.19
C LYS A 540 -22.27 5.89 -0.12
N LEU A 541 -22.92 6.07 -1.25
CA LEU A 541 -23.97 5.16 -1.71
C LEU A 541 -23.40 3.78 -2.11
N PHE A 542 -22.13 3.69 -2.46
CA PHE A 542 -21.46 2.41 -2.71
C PHE A 542 -21.10 1.71 -1.38
N ASN A 543 -22.11 1.25 -0.67
CA ASN A 543 -22.00 0.40 0.51
C ASN A 543 -21.87 -1.09 0.13
N PRO A 544 -21.58 -2.03 1.06
CA PRO A 544 -21.36 -3.44 0.71
C PRO A 544 -22.58 -4.10 0.06
N TRP A 545 -23.79 -3.71 0.44
CA TRP A 545 -25.00 -4.27 -0.17
C TRP A 545 -25.15 -3.86 -1.63
N GLU A 546 -25.07 -2.56 -1.92
CA GLU A 546 -25.17 -2.04 -3.28
C GLU A 546 -24.06 -2.60 -4.18
N LEU A 547 -22.84 -2.70 -3.67
CA LEU A 547 -21.72 -3.31 -4.39
C LEU A 547 -21.96 -4.80 -4.66
N THR A 548 -22.58 -5.54 -3.71
CA THR A 548 -22.97 -6.93 -3.94
C THR A 548 -23.98 -7.04 -5.08
N GLN A 549 -24.99 -6.14 -5.15
CA GLN A 549 -25.96 -6.12 -6.22
C GLN A 549 -25.32 -5.79 -7.58
N ILE A 550 -24.42 -4.80 -7.61
CA ILE A 550 -23.68 -4.40 -8.81
C ILE A 550 -22.79 -5.55 -9.31
N ALA A 551 -21.99 -6.15 -8.42
CA ALA A 551 -21.11 -7.26 -8.76
C ALA A 551 -21.89 -8.51 -9.21
N SER A 552 -23.04 -8.79 -8.57
CA SER A 552 -23.93 -9.90 -8.98
C SER A 552 -24.48 -9.70 -10.40
N ARG A 553 -24.93 -8.49 -10.74
CA ARG A 553 -25.40 -8.16 -12.11
C ARG A 553 -24.26 -8.22 -13.13
N ALA A 554 -23.03 -7.90 -12.71
CA ALA A 554 -21.85 -8.08 -13.54
C ALA A 554 -21.44 -9.55 -13.74
N GLY A 555 -22.07 -10.49 -13.03
CA GLY A 555 -21.76 -11.91 -13.10
C GLY A 555 -20.53 -12.33 -12.30
N VAL A 556 -20.11 -11.54 -11.31
CA VAL A 556 -18.97 -11.86 -10.41
C VAL A 556 -19.31 -13.10 -9.57
N HIS A 557 -18.33 -13.99 -9.41
CA HIS A 557 -18.45 -15.14 -8.53
C HIS A 557 -18.30 -14.74 -7.05
N PHE A 558 -19.23 -15.22 -6.21
CA PHE A 558 -19.22 -15.03 -4.77
C PHE A 558 -18.91 -16.35 -4.07
N TYR A 559 -17.83 -16.39 -3.30
CA TYR A 559 -17.48 -17.54 -2.46
C TYR A 559 -18.45 -17.73 -1.31
N VAL A 560 -18.94 -16.64 -0.74
CA VAL A 560 -19.97 -16.59 0.30
C VAL A 560 -20.98 -15.50 -0.03
N LYS A 561 -22.24 -15.70 0.34
CA LYS A 561 -23.26 -14.67 0.11
C LYS A 561 -23.39 -13.76 1.32
N ALA A 562 -23.34 -12.46 1.09
CA ALA A 562 -23.70 -11.47 2.09
C ALA A 562 -25.16 -11.60 2.50
N ASN A 563 -25.46 -11.38 3.78
CA ASN A 563 -26.81 -11.35 4.31
C ASN A 563 -27.12 -9.96 4.88
N LYS A 564 -27.90 -9.17 4.13
CA LYS A 564 -28.30 -7.82 4.53
C LYS A 564 -29.07 -7.78 5.85
N TRP A 565 -29.91 -8.78 6.08
CA TRP A 565 -30.82 -8.80 7.22
C TRP A 565 -30.09 -9.01 8.56
N ASN A 566 -28.95 -9.69 8.52
CA ASN A 566 -28.11 -9.94 9.68
C ASN A 566 -26.88 -9.04 9.73
N ASP A 567 -26.75 -8.05 8.82
CA ASP A 567 -25.55 -7.23 8.62
C ASP A 567 -24.28 -8.10 8.50
N GLU A 568 -24.43 -9.26 7.87
CA GLU A 568 -23.38 -10.25 7.74
C GLU A 568 -22.66 -10.10 6.41
N TYR A 569 -21.53 -9.41 6.48
CA TYR A 569 -20.60 -9.22 5.38
C TYR A 569 -19.30 -9.95 5.70
N MET A 570 -18.80 -10.73 4.74
CA MET A 570 -17.66 -11.61 4.95
C MET A 570 -16.53 -11.29 4.00
N PRO A 571 -15.40 -10.76 4.50
CA PRO A 571 -14.17 -10.65 3.72
C PRO A 571 -13.70 -11.99 3.19
N VAL A 572 -13.35 -12.01 1.90
CA VAL A 572 -12.79 -13.17 1.20
C VAL A 572 -11.47 -12.79 0.54
N PHE A 573 -10.46 -13.61 0.78
CA PHE A 573 -9.16 -13.52 0.13
C PHE A 573 -8.91 -14.81 -0.62
N ALA A 574 -8.67 -14.76 -1.92
CA ALA A 574 -8.51 -15.96 -2.71
C ALA A 574 -7.51 -15.79 -3.85
N ASN A 575 -6.80 -16.86 -4.11
CA ASN A 575 -6.12 -17.12 -5.35
C ASN A 575 -6.53 -18.52 -5.86
N GLU A 576 -5.97 -19.00 -6.97
CA GLU A 576 -6.41 -20.26 -7.56
C GLU A 576 -6.21 -21.50 -6.68
N ARG A 577 -5.35 -21.42 -5.65
CA ARG A 577 -5.00 -22.54 -4.74
C ARG A 577 -5.28 -22.27 -3.27
N PHE A 578 -5.72 -21.08 -2.94
CA PHE A 578 -5.93 -20.63 -1.56
C PHE A 578 -7.25 -19.87 -1.44
N LEU A 579 -7.95 -20.12 -0.36
CA LEU A 579 -9.17 -19.39 0.01
C LEU A 579 -9.16 -19.09 1.50
N ALA A 580 -9.47 -17.85 1.87
CA ALA A 580 -9.77 -17.49 3.24
C ALA A 580 -11.10 -16.76 3.33
N VAL A 581 -11.84 -17.05 4.38
CA VAL A 581 -13.11 -16.39 4.69
C VAL A 581 -13.05 -15.90 6.13
N HIS A 582 -13.33 -14.61 6.32
CA HIS A 582 -13.44 -13.99 7.64
C HIS A 582 -14.90 -13.78 7.99
N SER A 583 -15.36 -14.27 9.14
CA SER A 583 -16.72 -14.10 9.64
C SER A 583 -16.73 -13.50 11.04
N LYS A 584 -17.49 -12.43 11.23
CA LYS A 584 -17.72 -11.82 12.53
C LYS A 584 -18.72 -12.63 13.36
N ALA A 585 -19.70 -13.23 12.72
CA ALA A 585 -20.87 -13.80 13.38
C ALA A 585 -20.75 -15.30 13.68
N GLY A 586 -19.80 -16.02 13.10
CA GLY A 586 -19.72 -17.48 13.26
C GLY A 586 -20.87 -18.26 12.62
N GLY A 587 -21.09 -19.50 13.06
CA GLY A 587 -22.13 -20.40 12.55
C GLY A 587 -21.76 -21.11 11.25
N GLU A 588 -22.67 -21.90 10.71
CA GLU A 588 -22.46 -22.62 9.45
C GLU A 588 -22.49 -21.70 8.24
N LYS A 589 -21.51 -21.86 7.36
CA LYS A 589 -21.40 -21.12 6.10
C LYS A 589 -21.21 -22.08 4.93
N THR A 590 -22.00 -21.89 3.89
CA THR A 590 -21.80 -22.58 2.62
C THR A 590 -20.86 -21.76 1.75
N ILE A 591 -19.73 -22.36 1.40
CA ILE A 591 -18.69 -21.79 0.53
C ILE A 591 -18.87 -22.38 -0.87
N ARG A 592 -18.84 -21.52 -1.91
CA ARG A 592 -18.92 -21.91 -3.31
C ARG A 592 -17.60 -21.59 -3.99
N LEU A 593 -17.06 -22.55 -4.72
CA LEU A 593 -15.84 -22.39 -5.50
C LEU A 593 -16.19 -22.06 -6.95
N PRO A 594 -15.35 -21.30 -7.67
CA PRO A 594 -15.59 -21.00 -9.08
C PRO A 594 -15.43 -22.22 -9.99
N ARG A 595 -14.74 -23.24 -9.51
CA ARG A 595 -14.49 -24.53 -10.19
C ARG A 595 -14.44 -25.66 -9.16
N LYS A 596 -14.62 -26.89 -9.63
CA LYS A 596 -14.52 -28.08 -8.78
C LYS A 596 -13.09 -28.25 -8.29
N ALA A 597 -12.92 -28.47 -6.98
CA ALA A 597 -11.65 -28.82 -6.37
C ALA A 597 -11.63 -30.33 -6.04
N SER A 598 -10.53 -31.03 -6.36
CA SER A 598 -10.36 -32.43 -5.98
C SER A 598 -10.27 -32.61 -4.47
N CYS A 599 -9.65 -31.63 -3.78
CA CYS A 599 -9.52 -31.64 -2.34
C CYS A 599 -9.54 -30.21 -1.77
N VAL A 600 -10.31 -30.03 -0.69
CA VAL A 600 -10.32 -28.83 0.14
C VAL A 600 -9.78 -29.18 1.51
N THR A 601 -8.66 -28.58 1.90
CA THR A 601 -7.98 -28.85 3.17
C THR A 601 -7.99 -27.61 4.06
N ASP A 602 -8.40 -27.73 5.32
CA ASP A 602 -8.18 -26.67 6.32
C ASP A 602 -6.69 -26.56 6.62
N LEU A 603 -6.11 -25.40 6.36
CA LEU A 603 -4.66 -25.18 6.46
C LEU A 603 -4.15 -25.07 7.91
N LEU A 604 -5.02 -24.77 8.86
CA LEU A 604 -4.64 -24.67 10.28
C LEU A 604 -4.65 -26.03 10.96
N THR A 605 -5.61 -26.91 10.63
CA THR A 605 -5.74 -28.25 11.22
C THR A 605 -5.09 -29.34 10.37
N GLY A 606 -5.02 -29.15 9.06
CA GLY A 606 -4.59 -30.15 8.09
C GLY A 606 -5.70 -31.13 7.70
N GLU A 607 -6.92 -30.96 8.19
CA GLU A 607 -8.05 -31.84 7.89
C GLU A 607 -8.61 -31.60 6.49
N VAL A 608 -9.00 -32.68 5.83
CA VAL A 608 -9.72 -32.60 4.56
C VAL A 608 -11.19 -32.28 4.88
N VAL A 609 -11.62 -31.09 4.41
CA VAL A 609 -12.99 -30.59 4.64
C VAL A 609 -13.96 -31.14 3.60
N ALA A 610 -13.52 -31.25 2.36
CA ALA A 610 -14.35 -31.75 1.26
C ALA A 610 -13.49 -32.32 0.13
N ARG A 611 -14.09 -33.17 -0.71
CA ARG A 611 -13.47 -33.75 -1.89
C ARG A 611 -14.39 -33.64 -3.09
N ASP A 612 -13.78 -33.53 -4.28
CA ASP A 612 -14.48 -33.56 -5.58
C ASP A 612 -15.70 -32.63 -5.64
N THR A 613 -15.56 -31.40 -5.16
CA THR A 613 -16.70 -30.48 -4.98
C THR A 613 -16.41 -29.05 -5.44
N ASP A 614 -17.46 -28.35 -5.83
CA ASP A 614 -17.49 -26.90 -6.05
C ASP A 614 -18.24 -26.13 -4.93
N SER A 615 -18.74 -26.88 -3.92
CA SER A 615 -19.44 -26.24 -2.79
C SER A 615 -19.32 -27.12 -1.55
N PHE A 616 -19.04 -26.50 -0.40
CA PHE A 616 -19.00 -27.21 0.90
C PHE A 616 -19.51 -26.32 2.03
N THR A 617 -20.01 -26.93 3.09
CA THR A 617 -20.47 -26.24 4.29
C THR A 617 -19.49 -26.50 5.43
N THR A 618 -19.18 -25.47 6.20
CA THR A 618 -18.27 -25.56 7.34
C THR A 618 -18.69 -24.59 8.45
N SER A 619 -18.35 -24.92 9.69
CA SER A 619 -18.67 -24.10 10.85
C SER A 619 -17.56 -23.11 11.19
N PHE A 620 -17.96 -21.92 11.59
CA PHE A 620 -17.10 -20.84 12.10
C PHE A 620 -17.43 -20.58 13.57
N VAL A 621 -16.43 -20.37 14.40
CA VAL A 621 -16.63 -19.79 15.73
C VAL A 621 -16.90 -18.29 15.64
N THR A 622 -17.23 -17.64 16.74
CA THR A 622 -17.52 -16.19 16.75
C THR A 622 -16.44 -15.42 17.52
N PRO A 623 -15.65 -14.55 16.85
CA PRO A 623 -15.41 -14.45 15.41
C PRO A 623 -14.40 -15.50 14.90
N ASP A 624 -14.31 -15.67 13.58
CA ASP A 624 -13.37 -16.62 12.98
C ASP A 624 -12.79 -16.14 11.64
N THR A 625 -11.65 -16.69 11.30
CA THR A 625 -11.08 -16.68 9.94
C THR A 625 -10.59 -18.07 9.60
N ARG A 626 -11.18 -18.70 8.59
CA ARG A 626 -10.80 -20.04 8.12
C ARG A 626 -9.99 -19.97 6.84
N LEU A 627 -8.99 -20.82 6.76
CA LEU A 627 -8.04 -20.90 5.65
C LEU A 627 -8.14 -22.26 4.98
N PHE A 628 -8.31 -22.27 3.67
CA PHE A 628 -8.44 -23.51 2.89
C PHE A 628 -7.40 -23.55 1.77
N GLY A 629 -6.70 -24.67 1.66
CA GLY A 629 -5.92 -25.05 0.49
C GLY A 629 -6.83 -25.75 -0.52
N LEU A 630 -6.73 -25.37 -1.79
CA LEU A 630 -7.49 -25.92 -2.89
C LEU A 630 -6.55 -26.70 -3.80
N SER A 631 -6.87 -27.96 -4.10
CA SER A 631 -6.17 -28.79 -5.07
C SER A 631 -7.04 -29.01 -6.32
N ASP A 632 -6.38 -29.11 -7.48
CA ASP A 632 -7.04 -29.39 -8.76
C ASP A 632 -7.47 -30.84 -8.85
#